data_a98c1032c9abf144f6d2670be72cd812
#
_entry.id   a98c1032c9abf144f6d2670be72cd812
#
_cell.length_a   1.000
_cell.length_b   1.000
_cell.length_c   1.000
_cell.angle_alpha   90.00
_cell.angle_beta   90.00
_cell.angle_gamma   90.00
#
_symmetry.space_group_name_H-M   'P 1'
#
loop_
_entity.id
_entity.type
_entity.pdbx_description
1 polymer ?
#
loop_
_entity_poly.entity_id
_entity_poly.type
_entity_poly.pdbx_seq_one_letter_code
_entity_poly.pdbx_strand_id
1 'polypeptide(L)'
;IGIVPLYFFGPRAWRLGKEHGYVTQAELLSDRFDSRFLSVLIAVLSVVVFIPYLTLQMIGAGYVLNVISEGMIPEWIGAGVTYLVVLVYVFTSGVMGVGWSNAFQGMFMMIVAWALGIYLPETLYGGIGPMFEAIIDAGKEQMLQAPGLAADGSPWTWGAFSSAVLVSAVGYSVWPHFFMRSFAAKSDRAMRLSVVLYPTFLIFLVPILLIGFSAIVAFPGVEQADTILPYVLMQLELPAVVVGLFCAG
;
A
#
# COMPACT_ATOMS: atom_id res chain seq x y z
N ILE A 1 -7.12 -9.19 9.07
CA ILE A 1 -7.28 -9.17 10.55
C ILE A 1 -7.32 -7.73 11.07
N GLY A 2 -6.39 -6.83 10.67
CA GLY A 2 -6.26 -5.48 11.20
C GLY A 2 -7.49 -4.57 11.09
N ILE A 3 -8.38 -4.78 10.11
CA ILE A 3 -9.58 -3.96 9.95
C ILE A 3 -10.78 -4.49 10.77
N VAL A 4 -10.72 -5.71 11.27
CA VAL A 4 -11.85 -6.34 12.00
C VAL A 4 -12.29 -5.53 13.24
N PRO A 5 -11.39 -4.98 14.08
CA PRO A 5 -11.81 -4.14 15.19
C PRO A 5 -12.65 -2.94 14.75
N LEU A 6 -12.37 -2.37 13.57
CA LEU A 6 -13.14 -1.24 13.04
C LEU A 6 -14.61 -1.59 12.76
N TYR A 7 -14.95 -2.86 12.52
CA TYR A 7 -16.33 -3.31 12.40
C TYR A 7 -17.13 -3.09 13.68
N PHE A 8 -16.49 -3.22 14.82
CA PHE A 8 -17.15 -3.11 16.12
C PHE A 8 -17.17 -1.67 16.65
N PHE A 9 -16.05 -0.96 16.58
CA PHE A 9 -15.99 0.40 17.11
C PHE A 9 -16.29 1.49 16.08
N GLY A 10 -16.07 1.24 14.79
CA GLY A 10 -16.29 2.20 13.71
C GLY A 10 -17.71 2.78 13.69
N PRO A 11 -18.77 1.96 13.78
CA PRO A 11 -20.14 2.45 13.88
C PRO A 11 -20.41 3.34 15.10
N ARG A 12 -19.73 3.06 16.22
CA ARG A 12 -19.82 3.91 17.43
C ARG A 12 -19.11 5.24 17.22
N ALA A 13 -17.91 5.20 16.66
CA ALA A 13 -17.17 6.40 16.30
C ALA A 13 -17.95 7.26 15.29
N TRP A 14 -18.54 6.63 14.26
CA TRP A 14 -19.41 7.32 13.30
C TRP A 14 -20.57 8.06 13.96
N ARG A 15 -21.31 7.40 14.88
CA ARG A 15 -22.44 8.03 15.59
C ARG A 15 -21.97 9.22 16.40
N LEU A 16 -20.92 9.05 17.19
CA LEU A 16 -20.35 10.14 17.99
C LEU A 16 -19.87 11.29 17.11
N GLY A 17 -19.23 10.98 15.98
CA GLY A 17 -18.84 11.99 15.00
C GLY A 17 -20.03 12.77 14.43
N LYS A 18 -21.18 12.12 14.19
CA LYS A 18 -22.40 12.78 13.71
C LYS A 18 -23.09 13.61 14.79
N GLU A 19 -23.07 13.16 16.04
CA GLU A 19 -23.70 13.86 17.17
C GLU A 19 -22.90 15.08 17.62
N HIS A 20 -21.55 14.98 17.64
CA HIS A 20 -20.68 16.01 18.20
C HIS A 20 -19.88 16.78 17.13
N GLY A 21 -19.97 16.36 15.87
CA GLY A 21 -19.27 17.03 14.77
C GLY A 21 -17.78 16.71 14.69
N TYR A 22 -17.33 15.59 15.27
CA TYR A 22 -15.90 15.21 15.22
C TYR A 22 -15.47 14.90 13.77
N VAL A 23 -14.29 15.37 13.43
CA VAL A 23 -13.64 15.13 12.14
C VAL A 23 -12.33 14.35 12.34
N THR A 24 -11.69 14.51 13.51
CA THR A 24 -10.41 13.90 13.83
C THR A 24 -10.49 12.97 15.04
N GLN A 25 -9.56 12.02 15.09
CA GLN A 25 -9.40 11.13 16.25
C GLN A 25 -9.02 11.92 17.53
N ALA A 26 -8.24 12.99 17.37
CA ALA A 26 -7.82 13.84 18.46
C ALA A 26 -9.00 14.55 19.16
N GLU A 27 -9.99 15.02 18.38
CA GLU A 27 -11.20 15.64 18.90
C GLU A 27 -12.03 14.65 19.73
N LEU A 28 -12.28 13.45 19.20
CA LEU A 28 -13.00 12.39 19.91
C LEU A 28 -12.35 12.06 21.25
N LEU A 29 -11.03 11.89 21.26
CA LEU A 29 -10.31 11.50 22.49
C LEU A 29 -10.21 12.66 23.47
N SER A 30 -10.04 13.89 22.98
CA SER A 30 -10.06 15.09 23.80
C SER A 30 -11.37 15.26 24.56
N ASP A 31 -12.47 15.13 23.86
CA ASP A 31 -13.82 15.25 24.45
C ASP A 31 -14.10 14.09 25.41
N ARG A 32 -13.76 12.86 25.03
CA ARG A 32 -13.99 11.67 25.88
C ARG A 32 -13.26 11.71 27.21
N PHE A 33 -12.05 12.28 27.24
CA PHE A 33 -11.19 12.32 28.43
C PHE A 33 -11.05 13.71 29.04
N ASP A 34 -11.74 14.71 28.50
CA ASP A 34 -11.66 16.12 28.90
C ASP A 34 -10.21 16.61 29.05
N SER A 35 -9.38 16.27 28.05
CA SER A 35 -7.93 16.49 28.12
C SER A 35 -7.39 17.15 26.85
N ARG A 36 -7.08 18.44 26.95
CA ARG A 36 -6.41 19.18 25.89
C ARG A 36 -5.00 18.64 25.60
N PHE A 37 -4.32 18.16 26.63
CA PHE A 37 -3.00 17.52 26.45
C PHE A 37 -3.09 16.30 25.54
N LEU A 38 -4.10 15.44 25.75
CA LEU A 38 -4.31 14.23 24.92
C LEU A 38 -4.60 14.61 23.47
N SER A 39 -5.38 15.65 23.22
CA SER A 39 -5.65 16.16 21.88
C SER A 39 -4.36 16.55 21.15
N VAL A 40 -3.53 17.37 21.80
CA VAL A 40 -2.26 17.82 21.22
C VAL A 40 -1.31 16.64 20.99
N LEU A 41 -1.22 15.72 21.96
CA LEU A 41 -0.37 14.54 21.84
C LEU A 41 -0.77 13.67 20.63
N ILE A 42 -2.06 13.38 20.47
CA ILE A 42 -2.56 12.58 19.35
C ILE A 42 -2.35 13.31 18.01
N ALA A 43 -2.57 14.61 17.96
CA ALA A 43 -2.34 15.40 16.75
C ALA A 43 -0.85 15.37 16.35
N VAL A 44 0.06 15.58 17.28
CA VAL A 44 1.51 15.53 17.04
C VAL A 44 1.94 14.12 16.60
N LEU A 45 1.50 13.08 17.31
CA LEU A 45 1.79 11.69 16.92
C LEU A 45 1.28 11.37 15.51
N SER A 46 0.08 11.84 15.15
CA SER A 46 -0.47 11.65 13.81
C SER A 46 0.43 12.27 12.74
N VAL A 47 0.90 13.51 12.96
CA VAL A 47 1.83 14.19 12.04
C VAL A 47 3.15 13.42 11.92
N VAL A 48 3.75 13.03 13.05
CA VAL A 48 5.03 12.30 13.07
C VAL A 48 4.92 10.97 12.32
N VAL A 49 3.82 10.24 12.49
CA VAL A 49 3.59 8.94 11.81
C VAL A 49 3.35 9.12 10.30
N PHE A 50 2.75 10.24 9.87
CA PHE A 50 2.55 10.50 8.45
C PHE A 50 3.84 10.84 7.70
N ILE A 51 4.87 11.37 8.35
CA ILE A 51 6.13 11.71 7.70
C ILE A 51 6.76 10.48 7.00
N PRO A 52 7.10 9.38 7.70
CA PRO A 52 7.69 8.20 7.04
C PRO A 52 6.73 7.56 6.03
N TYR A 53 5.43 7.58 6.30
CA TYR A 53 4.44 7.06 5.37
C TYR A 53 4.43 7.82 4.04
N LEU A 54 4.40 9.15 4.07
CA LEU A 54 4.46 9.97 2.86
C LEU A 54 5.81 9.86 2.17
N THR A 55 6.91 9.75 2.93
CA THR A 55 8.25 9.56 2.37
C THR A 55 8.33 8.30 1.52
N LEU A 56 7.78 7.17 1.98
CA LEU A 56 7.72 5.92 1.20
C LEU A 56 6.97 6.11 -0.12
N GLN A 57 5.85 6.83 -0.11
CA GLN A 57 5.09 7.11 -1.32
C GLN A 57 5.88 7.98 -2.30
N MET A 58 6.59 9.00 -1.79
CA MET A 58 7.43 9.88 -2.60
C MET A 58 8.60 9.14 -3.24
N ILE A 59 9.26 8.28 -2.49
CA ILE A 59 10.37 7.46 -2.99
C ILE A 59 9.88 6.54 -4.11
N GLY A 60 8.75 5.86 -3.93
CA GLY A 60 8.18 4.99 -4.96
C GLY A 60 7.91 5.73 -6.27
N ALA A 61 7.31 6.91 -6.22
CA ALA A 61 7.08 7.74 -7.40
C ALA A 61 8.39 8.20 -8.06
N GLY A 62 9.41 8.52 -7.24
CA GLY A 62 10.76 8.87 -7.71
C GLY A 62 11.42 7.72 -8.48
N TYR A 63 11.37 6.49 -7.94
CA TYR A 63 11.91 5.30 -8.58
C TYR A 63 11.28 5.02 -9.94
N VAL A 64 9.97 5.07 -10.02
CA VAL A 64 9.24 4.84 -11.28
C VAL A 64 9.72 5.82 -12.35
N LEU A 65 9.74 7.13 -12.07
CA LEU A 65 10.17 8.14 -13.05
C LEU A 65 11.66 8.04 -13.39
N ASN A 66 12.52 7.70 -12.43
CA ASN A 66 13.94 7.50 -12.69
C ASN A 66 14.17 6.33 -13.64
N VAL A 67 13.57 5.17 -13.38
CA VAL A 67 13.76 3.98 -14.20
C VAL A 67 13.19 4.18 -15.61
N ILE A 68 11.97 4.73 -15.75
CA ILE A 68 11.36 4.96 -17.07
C ILE A 68 12.14 5.97 -17.90
N SER A 69 12.76 6.95 -17.25
CA SER A 69 13.60 7.96 -17.93
C SER A 69 15.04 7.47 -18.16
N GLU A 70 15.32 6.20 -17.90
CA GLU A 70 16.69 5.64 -18.00
C GLU A 70 17.72 6.43 -17.18
N GLY A 71 17.31 6.92 -16.00
CA GLY A 71 18.16 7.72 -15.12
C GLY A 71 18.24 9.22 -15.46
N MET A 72 17.59 9.68 -16.52
CA MET A 72 17.62 11.11 -16.90
C MET A 72 16.94 11.99 -15.85
N ILE A 73 15.91 11.48 -15.20
CA ILE A 73 15.22 12.20 -14.12
C ILE A 73 15.72 11.63 -12.78
N PRO A 74 16.48 12.40 -11.98
CA PRO A 74 16.85 11.99 -10.64
C PRO A 74 15.61 11.71 -9.77
N GLU A 75 15.69 10.71 -8.88
CA GLU A 75 14.57 10.25 -8.03
C GLU A 75 13.89 11.38 -7.25
N TRP A 76 14.68 12.30 -6.68
CA TRP A 76 14.15 13.43 -5.91
C TRP A 76 13.38 14.44 -6.76
N ILE A 77 13.77 14.63 -8.04
CA ILE A 77 13.03 15.47 -8.99
C ILE A 77 11.72 14.77 -9.36
N GLY A 78 11.78 13.47 -9.68
CA GLY A 78 10.62 12.66 -9.99
C GLY A 78 9.59 12.68 -8.86
N ALA A 79 10.03 12.45 -7.63
CA ALA A 79 9.21 12.55 -6.43
C ALA A 79 8.58 13.94 -6.28
N GLY A 80 9.38 14.99 -6.40
CA GLY A 80 8.92 16.39 -6.26
C GLY A 80 7.86 16.76 -7.28
N VAL A 81 8.07 16.44 -8.56
CA VAL A 81 7.11 16.72 -9.64
C VAL A 81 5.80 15.97 -9.42
N THR A 82 5.86 14.67 -9.12
CA THR A 82 4.67 13.87 -8.88
C THR A 82 3.84 14.43 -7.73
N TYR A 83 4.49 14.77 -6.61
CA TYR A 83 3.78 15.34 -5.47
C TYR A 83 3.25 16.74 -5.69
N LEU A 84 3.92 17.54 -6.49
CA LEU A 84 3.38 18.86 -6.90
C LEU A 84 2.08 18.68 -7.68
N VAL A 85 2.04 17.75 -8.62
CA VAL A 85 0.81 17.42 -9.39
C VAL A 85 -0.29 16.92 -8.45
N VAL A 86 0.04 16.00 -7.53
CA VAL A 86 -0.91 15.50 -6.53
C VAL A 86 -1.45 16.64 -5.66
N LEU A 87 -0.60 17.52 -5.18
CA LEU A 87 -1.01 18.70 -4.40
C LEU A 87 -2.01 19.55 -5.16
N VAL A 88 -1.70 19.91 -6.42
CA VAL A 88 -2.56 20.75 -7.24
C VAL A 88 -3.93 20.10 -7.43
N TYR A 89 -3.97 18.80 -7.78
CA TYR A 89 -5.26 18.16 -8.00
C TYR A 89 -6.08 17.97 -6.71
N VAL A 90 -5.42 17.68 -5.59
CA VAL A 90 -6.11 17.55 -4.29
C VAL A 90 -6.72 18.88 -3.85
N PHE A 91 -5.98 19.99 -4.01
CA PHE A 91 -6.50 21.32 -3.71
C PHE A 91 -7.67 21.71 -4.60
N THR A 92 -7.64 21.35 -5.87
CA THR A 92 -8.69 21.73 -6.83
C THR A 92 -9.92 20.85 -6.77
N SER A 93 -9.75 19.54 -6.56
CA SER A 93 -10.86 18.57 -6.60
C SER A 93 -11.56 18.31 -5.26
N GLY A 94 -10.89 18.62 -4.15
CA GLY A 94 -11.42 18.36 -2.81
C GLY A 94 -11.63 16.87 -2.51
N VAL A 95 -12.26 16.59 -1.36
CA VAL A 95 -12.43 15.21 -0.82
C VAL A 95 -13.23 14.29 -1.77
N MET A 96 -14.26 14.82 -2.44
CA MET A 96 -15.09 14.03 -3.35
C MET A 96 -14.33 13.64 -4.62
N GLY A 97 -13.57 14.56 -5.20
CA GLY A 97 -12.75 14.27 -6.38
C GLY A 97 -11.66 13.25 -6.07
N VAL A 98 -10.98 13.38 -4.94
CA VAL A 98 -10.02 12.37 -4.46
C VAL A 98 -10.66 11.01 -4.27
N GLY A 99 -11.89 10.95 -3.75
CA GLY A 99 -12.63 9.69 -3.57
C GLY A 99 -12.90 8.97 -4.90
N TRP A 100 -13.34 9.68 -5.92
CA TRP A 100 -13.58 9.13 -7.26
C TRP A 100 -12.28 8.73 -7.97
N SER A 101 -11.25 9.57 -7.88
CA SER A 101 -9.92 9.24 -8.45
C SER A 101 -9.36 7.97 -7.82
N ASN A 102 -9.42 7.84 -6.50
CA ASN A 102 -8.96 6.63 -5.79
C ASN A 102 -9.76 5.38 -6.18
N ALA A 103 -11.08 5.49 -6.40
CA ALA A 103 -11.89 4.35 -6.81
C ALA A 103 -11.52 3.89 -8.24
N PHE A 104 -11.36 4.82 -9.17
CA PHE A 104 -10.91 4.53 -10.53
C PHE A 104 -9.50 3.93 -10.52
N GLN A 105 -8.57 4.58 -9.84
CA GLN A 105 -7.17 4.15 -9.74
C GLN A 105 -7.05 2.77 -9.09
N GLY A 106 -7.81 2.50 -8.01
CA GLY A 106 -7.81 1.18 -7.37
C GLY A 106 -8.31 0.05 -8.28
N MET A 107 -9.35 0.31 -9.11
CA MET A 107 -9.78 -0.66 -10.12
C MET A 107 -8.73 -0.86 -11.21
N PHE A 108 -8.14 0.22 -11.69
CA PHE A 108 -7.10 0.18 -12.71
C PHE A 108 -5.88 -0.61 -12.22
N MET A 109 -5.35 -0.29 -11.04
CA MET A 109 -4.26 -1.01 -10.39
C MET A 109 -4.57 -2.51 -10.24
N MET A 110 -5.80 -2.86 -9.86
CA MET A 110 -6.22 -4.26 -9.71
C MET A 110 -6.10 -5.01 -11.04
N ILE A 111 -6.60 -4.43 -12.13
CA ILE A 111 -6.52 -5.03 -13.49
C ILE A 111 -5.06 -5.20 -13.91
N VAL A 112 -4.27 -4.14 -13.75
CA VAL A 112 -2.86 -4.10 -14.14
C VAL A 112 -2.05 -5.13 -13.36
N ALA A 113 -2.22 -5.19 -12.04
CA ALA A 113 -1.48 -6.14 -11.21
C ALA A 113 -1.82 -7.59 -11.54
N TRP A 114 -3.11 -7.92 -11.76
CA TRP A 114 -3.49 -9.27 -12.17
C TRP A 114 -2.98 -9.63 -13.57
N ALA A 115 -3.02 -8.68 -14.50
CA ALA A 115 -2.46 -8.89 -15.84
C ALA A 115 -0.97 -9.23 -15.77
N LEU A 116 -0.17 -8.45 -15.03
CA LEU A 116 1.26 -8.71 -14.83
C LEU A 116 1.54 -9.95 -14.00
N GLY A 117 0.81 -10.14 -12.91
CA GLY A 117 1.00 -11.29 -12.01
C GLY A 117 0.74 -12.64 -12.67
N ILE A 118 -0.03 -12.67 -13.75
CA ILE A 118 -0.22 -13.86 -14.60
C ILE A 118 0.77 -13.87 -15.77
N TYR A 119 0.98 -12.74 -16.43
CA TYR A 119 1.82 -12.61 -17.60
C TYR A 119 3.29 -12.95 -17.34
N LEU A 120 3.84 -12.48 -16.21
CA LEU A 120 5.26 -12.69 -15.88
C LEU A 120 5.61 -14.17 -15.62
N PRO A 121 4.89 -14.91 -14.76
CA PRO A 121 5.15 -16.35 -14.59
C PRO A 121 4.99 -17.14 -15.89
N GLU A 122 3.99 -16.79 -16.70
CA GLU A 122 3.75 -17.47 -17.98
C GLU A 122 4.87 -17.23 -18.97
N THR A 123 5.30 -15.97 -19.12
CA THR A 123 6.32 -15.59 -20.10
C THR A 123 7.72 -16.05 -19.72
N LEU A 124 8.08 -15.97 -18.42
CA LEU A 124 9.42 -16.26 -17.94
C LEU A 124 9.66 -17.75 -17.63
N TYR A 125 8.61 -18.47 -17.24
CA TYR A 125 8.73 -19.84 -16.73
C TYR A 125 7.74 -20.83 -17.38
N GLY A 126 6.79 -20.37 -18.20
CA GLY A 126 5.73 -21.20 -18.75
C GLY A 126 4.62 -21.53 -17.75
N GLY A 127 4.49 -20.77 -16.69
CA GLY A 127 3.41 -20.85 -15.71
C GLY A 127 3.82 -20.62 -14.26
N ILE A 128 2.82 -20.54 -13.38
CA ILE A 128 3.03 -20.30 -11.94
C ILE A 128 3.72 -21.49 -11.26
N GLY A 129 3.33 -22.74 -11.60
CA GLY A 129 3.95 -23.95 -11.07
C GLY A 129 5.45 -24.02 -11.36
N PRO A 130 5.85 -23.99 -12.65
CA PRO A 130 7.27 -23.98 -13.04
C PRO A 130 8.07 -22.82 -12.43
N MET A 131 7.45 -21.64 -12.20
CA MET A 131 8.10 -20.53 -11.49
C MET A 131 8.52 -20.92 -10.08
N PHE A 132 7.64 -21.55 -9.30
CA PHE A 132 7.97 -22.01 -7.96
C PHE A 132 9.04 -23.12 -7.96
N GLU A 133 8.97 -24.04 -8.91
CA GLU A 133 10.01 -25.06 -9.11
C GLU A 133 11.37 -24.44 -9.40
N ALA A 134 11.44 -23.44 -10.29
CA ALA A 134 12.66 -22.72 -10.57
C ALA A 134 13.26 -22.00 -9.35
N ILE A 135 12.42 -21.45 -8.46
CA ILE A 135 12.89 -20.83 -7.20
C ILE A 135 13.50 -21.88 -6.27
N ILE A 136 12.88 -23.07 -6.17
CA ILE A 136 13.39 -24.17 -5.36
C ILE A 136 14.72 -24.71 -5.93
N ASP A 137 14.77 -24.95 -7.24
CA ASP A 137 15.98 -25.42 -7.95
C ASP A 137 17.15 -24.44 -7.85
N ALA A 138 16.86 -23.12 -7.74
CA ALA A 138 17.84 -22.09 -7.48
C ALA A 138 18.30 -22.04 -6.00
N GLY A 139 17.83 -22.93 -5.14
CA GLY A 139 18.18 -22.99 -3.71
C GLY A 139 17.59 -21.85 -2.87
N LYS A 140 16.54 -21.18 -3.36
CA LYS A 140 15.90 -20.04 -2.71
C LYS A 140 14.58 -20.39 -2.02
N GLU A 141 14.37 -21.65 -1.67
CA GLU A 141 13.12 -22.15 -1.07
C GLU A 141 12.75 -21.42 0.25
N GLN A 142 13.75 -20.88 0.97
CA GLN A 142 13.51 -20.10 2.19
C GLN A 142 12.63 -18.86 1.94
N MET A 143 12.62 -18.31 0.74
CA MET A 143 11.75 -17.19 0.36
C MET A 143 10.27 -17.58 0.25
N LEU A 144 10.00 -18.88 0.08
CA LEU A 144 8.64 -19.43 -0.03
C LEU A 144 8.10 -19.95 1.32
N GLN A 145 8.93 -19.97 2.36
CA GLN A 145 8.58 -20.52 3.66
C GLN A 145 8.34 -19.41 4.68
N ALA A 146 7.33 -19.59 5.53
CA ALA A 146 7.15 -18.73 6.69
C ALA A 146 8.18 -19.10 7.79
N PRO A 147 8.67 -18.16 8.55
CA PRO A 147 8.35 -16.73 8.60
C PRO A 147 9.04 -15.86 7.53
N GLY A 148 9.83 -16.46 6.65
CA GLY A 148 10.51 -15.75 5.55
C GLY A 148 11.83 -15.09 5.97
N LEU A 149 12.32 -14.22 5.10
CA LEU A 149 13.55 -13.47 5.31
C LEU A 149 13.24 -12.00 5.61
N ALA A 150 14.06 -11.38 6.46
CA ALA A 150 14.06 -9.94 6.67
C ALA A 150 14.71 -9.21 5.47
N ALA A 151 14.60 -7.90 5.41
CA ALA A 151 15.15 -7.09 4.31
C ALA A 151 16.68 -7.20 4.17
N ASP A 152 17.39 -7.54 5.25
CA ASP A 152 18.84 -7.80 5.26
C ASP A 152 19.20 -9.25 4.87
N GLY A 153 18.22 -10.06 4.47
CA GLY A 153 18.40 -11.46 4.10
C GLY A 153 18.51 -12.43 5.28
N SER A 154 18.43 -11.97 6.52
CA SER A 154 18.45 -12.84 7.70
C SER A 154 17.10 -13.55 7.89
N PRO A 155 17.07 -14.81 8.38
CA PRO A 155 15.82 -15.50 8.67
C PRO A 155 15.02 -14.79 9.79
N TRP A 156 13.75 -14.53 9.55
CA TRP A 156 12.88 -14.04 10.62
C TRP A 156 12.66 -15.10 11.67
N THR A 157 12.69 -14.70 12.92
CA THR A 157 12.23 -15.57 14.01
C THR A 157 10.69 -15.55 14.08
N TRP A 158 10.09 -16.66 14.52
CA TRP A 158 8.64 -16.72 14.72
C TRP A 158 8.13 -15.66 15.70
N GLY A 159 8.93 -15.31 16.71
CA GLY A 159 8.61 -14.24 17.65
C GLY A 159 8.55 -12.86 16.97
N ALA A 160 9.54 -12.52 16.15
CA ALA A 160 9.57 -11.27 15.40
C ALA A 160 8.40 -11.19 14.40
N PHE A 161 8.15 -12.27 13.65
CA PHE A 161 7.03 -12.36 12.71
C PHE A 161 5.67 -12.18 13.40
N SER A 162 5.42 -12.92 14.48
CA SER A 162 4.17 -12.82 15.24
C SER A 162 3.96 -11.44 15.86
N SER A 163 5.05 -10.81 16.36
CA SER A 163 5.00 -9.45 16.89
C SER A 163 4.67 -8.44 15.79
N ALA A 164 5.28 -8.55 14.61
CA ALA A 164 5.00 -7.69 13.48
C ALA A 164 3.53 -7.82 13.01
N VAL A 165 3.01 -9.05 12.94
CA VAL A 165 1.59 -9.31 12.61
C VAL A 165 0.66 -8.69 13.65
N LEU A 166 0.97 -8.84 14.94
CA LEU A 166 0.15 -8.29 16.03
C LEU A 166 0.14 -6.75 16.00
N VAL A 167 1.33 -6.15 15.89
CA VAL A 167 1.48 -4.68 15.81
C VAL A 167 0.72 -4.14 14.59
N SER A 168 0.86 -4.78 13.44
CA SER A 168 0.14 -4.40 12.22
C SER A 168 -1.37 -4.55 12.39
N ALA A 169 -1.84 -5.63 13.02
CA ALA A 169 -3.26 -5.89 13.23
C ALA A 169 -3.91 -4.84 14.14
N VAL A 170 -3.24 -4.45 15.22
CA VAL A 170 -3.75 -3.42 16.15
C VAL A 170 -3.59 -2.03 15.53
N GLY A 171 -2.40 -1.70 15.03
CA GLY A 171 -2.09 -0.39 14.49
C GLY A 171 -2.97 0.00 13.31
N TYR A 172 -3.29 -0.95 12.45
CA TYR A 172 -4.12 -0.71 11.27
C TYR A 172 -5.51 -0.15 11.59
N SER A 173 -6.16 -0.69 12.63
CA SER A 173 -7.51 -0.24 13.01
C SER A 173 -7.56 1.14 13.64
N VAL A 174 -6.46 1.60 14.25
CA VAL A 174 -6.35 2.93 14.86
C VAL A 174 -5.56 3.92 14.02
N TRP A 175 -5.14 3.53 12.82
CA TRP A 175 -4.42 4.39 11.89
C TRP A 175 -5.24 5.66 11.59
N PRO A 176 -4.67 6.86 11.74
CA PRO A 176 -5.46 8.10 11.76
C PRO A 176 -6.37 8.28 10.55
N HIS A 177 -5.88 8.05 9.33
CA HIS A 177 -6.70 8.27 8.14
C HIS A 177 -7.82 7.24 7.94
N PHE A 178 -7.65 5.99 8.39
CA PHE A 178 -8.73 5.00 8.38
C PHE A 178 -9.79 5.34 9.45
N PHE A 179 -9.33 5.74 10.62
CA PHE A 179 -10.22 6.14 11.70
C PHE A 179 -11.08 7.36 11.31
N MET A 180 -10.46 8.39 10.73
CA MET A 180 -11.17 9.60 10.27
C MET A 180 -12.20 9.31 9.16
N ARG A 181 -11.96 8.31 8.31
CA ARG A 181 -12.96 7.86 7.32
C ARG A 181 -14.23 7.34 7.96
N SER A 182 -14.18 6.84 9.19
CA SER A 182 -15.38 6.46 9.94
C SER A 182 -16.31 7.64 10.13
N PHE A 183 -15.80 8.84 10.44
CA PHE A 183 -16.61 10.04 10.60
C PHE A 183 -17.21 10.54 9.28
N ALA A 184 -16.50 10.36 8.16
CA ALA A 184 -16.95 10.78 6.83
C ALA A 184 -17.96 9.83 6.19
N ALA A 185 -18.18 8.63 6.74
CA ALA A 185 -19.09 7.64 6.17
C ALA A 185 -20.53 8.17 6.10
N LYS A 186 -21.24 7.80 5.01
CA LYS A 186 -22.64 8.22 4.78
C LYS A 186 -23.61 7.63 5.81
N SER A 187 -23.35 6.40 6.25
CA SER A 187 -24.22 5.68 7.20
C SER A 187 -23.44 4.59 7.93
N ASP A 188 -23.97 4.09 9.05
CA ASP A 188 -23.50 2.91 9.78
C ASP A 188 -23.38 1.69 8.84
N ARG A 189 -24.41 1.46 8.00
CA ARG A 189 -24.39 0.36 7.04
C ARG A 189 -23.25 0.50 6.01
N ALA A 190 -23.01 1.71 5.49
CA ALA A 190 -21.92 1.96 4.57
C ALA A 190 -20.55 1.70 5.23
N MET A 191 -20.40 2.11 6.49
CA MET A 191 -19.21 1.86 7.28
C MET A 191 -18.93 0.36 7.45
N ARG A 192 -19.91 -0.42 7.88
CA ARG A 192 -19.78 -1.88 8.04
C ARG A 192 -19.52 -2.58 6.73
N LEU A 193 -20.21 -2.18 5.67
CA LEU A 193 -20.02 -2.75 4.33
C LEU A 193 -18.59 -2.52 3.84
N SER A 194 -18.03 -1.34 4.07
CA SER A 194 -16.62 -1.05 3.72
C SER A 194 -15.65 -1.98 4.43
N VAL A 195 -15.87 -2.27 5.71
CA VAL A 195 -15.04 -3.20 6.49
C VAL A 195 -15.16 -4.63 5.97
N VAL A 196 -16.39 -5.07 5.62
CA VAL A 196 -16.65 -6.42 5.09
C VAL A 196 -16.06 -6.59 3.68
N LEU A 197 -16.12 -5.56 2.84
CA LEU A 197 -15.60 -5.59 1.48
C LEU A 197 -14.08 -5.40 1.42
N TYR A 198 -13.46 -4.81 2.45
CA TYR A 198 -12.02 -4.55 2.45
C TYR A 198 -11.15 -5.80 2.20
N PRO A 199 -11.45 -6.99 2.77
CA PRO A 199 -10.68 -8.20 2.48
C PRO A 199 -10.64 -8.58 1.00
N THR A 200 -11.63 -8.18 0.21
CA THR A 200 -11.61 -8.43 -1.25
C THR A 200 -10.50 -7.65 -1.94
N PHE A 201 -10.14 -6.49 -1.40
CA PHE A 201 -8.99 -5.72 -1.87
C PHE A 201 -7.65 -6.43 -1.57
N LEU A 202 -7.58 -7.25 -0.52
CA LEU A 202 -6.37 -8.03 -0.20
C LEU A 202 -6.05 -9.09 -1.26
N ILE A 203 -7.00 -9.46 -2.12
CA ILE A 203 -6.76 -10.31 -3.29
C ILE A 203 -5.74 -9.66 -4.24
N PHE A 204 -5.59 -8.34 -4.19
CA PHE A 204 -4.57 -7.58 -4.89
C PHE A 204 -3.13 -7.97 -4.49
N LEU A 205 -2.92 -8.47 -3.27
CA LEU A 205 -1.60 -8.90 -2.81
C LEU A 205 -1.09 -10.15 -3.55
N VAL A 206 -2.01 -11.00 -4.03
CA VAL A 206 -1.63 -12.25 -4.74
C VAL A 206 -0.83 -11.94 -6.00
N PRO A 207 -1.32 -11.13 -6.96
CA PRO A 207 -0.55 -10.82 -8.16
C PRO A 207 0.74 -10.05 -7.85
N ILE A 208 0.77 -9.18 -6.84
CA ILE A 208 2.00 -8.49 -6.43
C ILE A 208 3.06 -9.49 -5.97
N LEU A 209 2.67 -10.49 -5.17
CA LEU A 209 3.59 -11.56 -4.76
C LEU A 209 4.06 -12.38 -5.96
N LEU A 210 3.20 -12.72 -6.92
CA LEU A 210 3.58 -13.43 -8.13
C LEU A 210 4.58 -12.64 -8.97
N ILE A 211 4.41 -11.33 -9.10
CA ILE A 211 5.36 -10.43 -9.77
C ILE A 211 6.72 -10.49 -9.05
N GLY A 212 6.73 -10.35 -7.72
CA GLY A 212 7.96 -10.42 -6.91
C GLY A 212 8.67 -11.77 -7.06
N PHE A 213 7.94 -12.88 -6.95
CA PHE A 213 8.50 -14.22 -7.11
C PHE A 213 9.05 -14.46 -8.52
N SER A 214 8.38 -13.95 -9.56
CA SER A 214 8.86 -14.06 -10.94
C SER A 214 10.23 -13.40 -11.14
N ALA A 215 10.52 -12.35 -10.38
CA ALA A 215 11.77 -11.61 -10.52
C ALA A 215 12.97 -12.27 -9.81
N ILE A 216 12.75 -13.10 -8.79
CA ILE A 216 13.80 -13.65 -7.91
C ILE A 216 14.90 -14.41 -8.67
N VAL A 217 14.52 -15.18 -9.68
CA VAL A 217 15.45 -16.01 -10.46
C VAL A 217 15.75 -15.39 -11.82
N ALA A 218 14.75 -14.79 -12.46
CA ALA A 218 14.91 -14.23 -13.81
C ALA A 218 15.79 -12.96 -13.83
N PHE A 219 15.80 -12.18 -12.74
CA PHE A 219 16.55 -10.93 -12.65
C PHE A 219 17.47 -10.88 -11.42
N PRO A 220 18.49 -11.76 -11.35
CA PRO A 220 19.44 -11.75 -10.24
C PRO A 220 20.31 -10.49 -10.32
N GLY A 221 20.51 -9.83 -9.18
CA GLY A 221 21.43 -8.68 -9.08
C GLY A 221 20.79 -7.30 -9.17
N VAL A 222 19.49 -7.19 -9.06
CA VAL A 222 18.85 -5.89 -8.82
C VAL A 222 19.16 -5.45 -7.40
N GLU A 223 20.00 -4.41 -7.26
CA GLU A 223 20.49 -3.93 -5.97
C GLU A 223 19.37 -3.39 -5.07
N GLN A 224 18.35 -2.80 -5.66
CA GLN A 224 17.23 -2.22 -4.94
C GLN A 224 15.93 -2.98 -5.26
N ALA A 225 15.44 -3.75 -4.31
CA ALA A 225 14.21 -4.54 -4.45
C ALA A 225 12.99 -3.68 -4.85
N ASP A 226 12.94 -2.42 -4.41
CA ASP A 226 11.85 -1.50 -4.68
C ASP A 226 11.78 -1.04 -6.15
N THR A 227 12.87 -1.19 -6.92
CA THR A 227 12.92 -0.85 -8.34
C THR A 227 12.61 -2.04 -9.26
N ILE A 228 12.37 -3.23 -8.69
CA ILE A 228 12.24 -4.48 -9.47
C ILE A 228 11.11 -4.44 -10.50
N LEU A 229 9.95 -3.89 -10.12
CA LEU A 229 8.80 -3.86 -11.02
C LEU A 229 9.03 -2.98 -12.25
N PRO A 230 9.40 -1.69 -12.14
CA PRO A 230 9.71 -0.88 -13.31
C PRO A 230 10.91 -1.42 -14.09
N TYR A 231 11.91 -2.01 -13.43
CA TYR A 231 13.05 -2.64 -14.09
C TYR A 231 12.61 -3.83 -14.97
N VAL A 232 11.81 -4.75 -14.43
CA VAL A 232 11.28 -5.90 -15.17
C VAL A 232 10.47 -5.45 -16.38
N LEU A 233 9.65 -4.42 -16.24
CA LEU A 233 8.85 -3.88 -17.34
C LEU A 233 9.69 -3.32 -18.47
N MET A 234 10.82 -2.69 -18.17
CA MET A 234 11.75 -2.19 -19.18
C MET A 234 12.50 -3.34 -19.88
N GLN A 235 12.84 -4.42 -19.17
CA GLN A 235 13.56 -5.56 -19.72
C GLN A 235 12.68 -6.45 -20.65
N LEU A 236 11.37 -6.41 -20.49
CA LEU A 236 10.44 -7.21 -21.29
C LEU A 236 10.15 -6.64 -22.69
N GLU A 237 10.81 -5.54 -23.06
CA GLU A 237 10.63 -4.88 -24.39
C GLU A 237 9.14 -4.64 -24.72
N LEU A 238 8.32 -4.36 -23.71
CA LEU A 238 6.89 -4.08 -23.89
C LEU A 238 6.68 -2.77 -24.65
N PRO A 239 5.59 -2.65 -25.44
CA PRO A 239 5.25 -1.38 -26.07
C PRO A 239 5.21 -0.23 -25.04
N ALA A 240 5.78 0.94 -25.36
CA ALA A 240 5.88 2.07 -24.44
C ALA A 240 4.53 2.48 -23.82
N VAL A 241 3.43 2.32 -24.57
CA VAL A 241 2.07 2.56 -24.06
C VAL A 241 1.73 1.61 -22.91
N VAL A 242 2.11 0.33 -23.01
CA VAL A 242 1.87 -0.67 -21.98
C VAL A 242 2.69 -0.35 -20.73
N VAL A 243 3.98 -0.07 -20.91
CA VAL A 243 4.85 0.37 -19.80
C VAL A 243 4.29 1.61 -19.12
N GLY A 244 3.88 2.62 -19.89
CA GLY A 244 3.26 3.83 -19.36
C GLY A 244 1.97 3.58 -18.58
N LEU A 245 1.11 2.66 -19.04
CA LEU A 245 -0.10 2.25 -18.31
C LEU A 245 0.23 1.57 -16.97
N PHE A 246 1.24 0.71 -16.94
CA PHE A 246 1.66 0.07 -15.71
C PHE A 246 2.24 1.06 -14.70
N CYS A 247 3.02 2.00 -15.18
CA CYS A 247 3.65 3.02 -14.33
C CYS A 247 2.66 4.11 -13.85
N ALA A 248 1.51 4.24 -14.52
CA ALA A 248 0.43 5.14 -14.10
C ALA A 248 -0.50 4.53 -13.03
N GLY A 249 -0.45 3.22 -12.81
CA GLY A 249 -1.23 2.48 -11.78
C GLY A 249 -0.47 2.29 -10.51
#